data_4988a5e4cb561b16ed53c08f10579149
#
_entry.id   4988a5e4cb561b16ed53c08f10579149
#
_cell.length_a   1.000
_cell.length_b   1.000
_cell.length_c   1.000
_cell.angle_alpha   90.00
_cell.angle_beta   90.00
_cell.angle_gamma   90.00
#
_symmetry.space_group_name_H-M   'P 1'
#
loop_
_entity.id
_entity.type
_entity.pdbx_description
1 polymer ?
#
loop_
_entity_poly.entity_id
_entity_poly.type
_entity_poly.pdbx_seq_one_letter_code
_entity_poly.pdbx_strand_id
1 'polypeptide(L)'
;MKRAILLLNMGGPNNLSEVKIFLNNMFNDPRIISAPKLIRRIVSKIIVAKRLKSAVSNYELLGGRSPLVGHTQKLIEKLKTKVDADVYMVMRYTPPFADHILENIKDFDEIYAIPLYPQHSSTTTLSSFDDLFIEANKLGIAKKIKTYSSYQTHPLYIKSIVERIKEALNGSDANEYEL
;
A
#
# COMPACT_ATOMS: atom_id res chain seq x y z
N MET A 1 8.73 -20.51 16.38
CA MET A 1 8.86 -20.04 14.98
C MET A 1 8.35 -18.62 14.94
N LYS A 2 9.19 -17.64 14.59
CA LYS A 2 8.80 -16.23 14.50
C LYS A 2 8.18 -15.97 13.14
N ARG A 3 6.96 -15.42 13.13
CA ARG A 3 6.22 -15.08 11.90
C ARG A 3 5.95 -13.60 11.80
N ALA A 4 6.06 -13.05 10.60
CA ALA A 4 5.65 -11.68 10.30
C ALA A 4 4.60 -11.64 9.19
N ILE A 5 3.66 -10.72 9.31
CA ILE A 5 2.71 -10.36 8.26
C ILE A 5 3.02 -8.92 7.83
N LEU A 6 3.30 -8.73 6.55
CA LEU A 6 3.50 -7.44 5.92
C LEU A 6 2.24 -7.03 5.17
N LEU A 7 1.58 -5.99 5.61
CA LEU A 7 0.49 -5.36 4.90
C LEU A 7 1.06 -4.33 3.92
N LEU A 8 1.02 -4.66 2.62
CA LEU A 8 1.58 -3.80 1.58
C LEU A 8 0.51 -2.82 1.09
N ASN A 9 0.90 -1.54 0.97
CA ASN A 9 0.03 -0.54 0.38
C ASN A 9 0.86 0.50 -0.38
N MET A 10 0.21 1.30 -1.23
CA MET A 10 0.89 2.35 -1.99
C MET A 10 1.48 3.45 -1.09
N GLY A 11 0.88 3.65 0.07
CA GLY A 11 1.22 4.75 0.95
C GLY A 11 0.50 6.04 0.56
N GLY A 12 0.77 7.06 1.33
CA GLY A 12 0.28 8.42 1.12
C GLY A 12 0.97 9.35 2.10
N PRO A 13 1.07 10.66 1.80
CA PRO A 13 1.79 11.60 2.64
C PRO A 13 1.27 11.62 4.08
N ASN A 14 2.15 11.50 5.05
CA ASN A 14 1.83 11.61 6.47
C ASN A 14 1.72 13.07 6.93
N ASN A 15 2.27 13.97 6.10
CA ASN A 15 2.20 15.42 6.25
C ASN A 15 2.45 16.08 4.89
N LEU A 16 2.26 17.39 4.78
CA LEU A 16 2.39 18.12 3.51
C LEU A 16 3.82 18.08 2.93
N SER A 17 4.86 17.97 3.75
CA SER A 17 6.25 17.89 3.27
C SER A 17 6.54 16.59 2.52
N GLU A 18 5.79 15.51 2.80
CA GLU A 18 5.93 14.23 2.13
C GLU A 18 5.21 14.14 0.77
N VAL A 19 4.35 15.12 0.43
CA VAL A 19 3.64 15.11 -0.87
C VAL A 19 4.62 15.05 -2.05
N LYS A 20 5.72 15.78 -1.98
CA LYS A 20 6.76 15.76 -3.02
C LYS A 20 7.46 14.39 -3.09
N ILE A 21 7.74 13.76 -1.95
CA ILE A 21 8.35 12.41 -1.88
C ILE A 21 7.40 11.39 -2.52
N PHE A 22 6.14 11.41 -2.12
CA PHE A 22 5.09 10.55 -2.67
C PHE A 22 5.02 10.65 -4.20
N LEU A 23 4.88 11.86 -4.74
CA LEU A 23 4.79 12.07 -6.18
C LEU A 23 6.09 11.64 -6.91
N ASN A 24 7.26 11.97 -6.37
CA ASN A 24 8.53 11.57 -6.97
C ASN A 24 8.68 10.05 -7.03
N ASN A 25 8.38 9.34 -5.96
CA ASN A 25 8.49 7.89 -5.91
C ASN A 25 7.49 7.25 -6.86
N MET A 26 6.23 7.70 -6.86
CA MET A 26 5.20 7.18 -7.72
C MET A 26 5.52 7.38 -9.21
N PHE A 27 5.90 8.57 -9.65
CA PHE A 27 6.22 8.83 -11.05
C PHE A 27 7.59 8.32 -11.51
N ASN A 28 8.46 7.87 -10.58
CA ASN A 28 9.68 7.15 -10.91
C ASN A 28 9.53 5.63 -10.91
N ASP A 29 8.35 5.12 -10.59
CA ASP A 29 8.08 3.69 -10.65
C ASP A 29 8.00 3.21 -12.12
N PRO A 30 8.77 2.17 -12.52
CA PRO A 30 8.70 1.62 -13.87
C PRO A 30 7.35 0.95 -14.19
N ARG A 31 6.59 0.57 -13.17
CA ARG A 31 5.23 0.03 -13.33
C ARG A 31 4.20 1.12 -13.60
N ILE A 32 4.48 2.36 -13.23
CA ILE A 32 3.62 3.53 -13.48
C ILE A 32 4.00 4.20 -14.82
N ILE A 33 5.29 4.47 -15.02
CA ILE A 33 5.80 5.04 -16.27
C ILE A 33 6.79 4.04 -16.88
N SER A 34 6.30 3.29 -17.87
CA SER A 34 7.07 2.29 -18.61
C SER A 34 8.00 2.94 -19.62
N ALA A 35 9.08 3.55 -19.13
CA ALA A 35 10.12 4.20 -19.93
C ALA A 35 11.51 3.88 -19.36
N PRO A 36 12.59 3.98 -20.18
CA PRO A 36 13.96 3.88 -19.67
C PRO A 36 14.22 4.83 -18.52
N LYS A 37 15.04 4.40 -17.55
CA LYS A 37 15.25 5.09 -16.26
C LYS A 37 15.55 6.58 -16.40
N LEU A 38 16.37 6.96 -17.40
CA LEU A 38 16.73 8.37 -17.61
C LEU A 38 15.53 9.20 -18.10
N ILE A 39 14.79 8.68 -19.08
CA ILE A 39 13.59 9.34 -19.63
C ILE A 39 12.52 9.44 -18.52
N ARG A 40 12.28 8.36 -17.79
CA ARG A 40 11.33 8.34 -16.68
C ARG A 40 11.65 9.40 -15.62
N ARG A 41 12.93 9.58 -15.26
CA ARG A 41 13.37 10.63 -14.32
C ARG A 41 13.06 12.05 -14.82
N ILE A 42 13.27 12.31 -16.10
CA ILE A 42 12.96 13.61 -16.68
C ILE A 42 11.45 13.87 -16.69
N VAL A 43 10.67 12.88 -17.19
CA VAL A 43 9.22 12.97 -17.24
C VAL A 43 8.63 13.12 -15.83
N SER A 44 9.10 12.34 -14.87
CA SER A 44 8.69 12.45 -13.47
C SER A 44 8.92 13.87 -12.92
N LYS A 45 10.09 14.46 -13.11
CA LYS A 45 10.39 15.82 -12.65
C LYS A 45 9.40 16.84 -13.21
N ILE A 46 9.08 16.74 -14.52
CA ILE A 46 8.12 17.64 -15.18
C ILE A 46 6.72 17.48 -14.58
N ILE A 47 6.28 16.23 -14.43
CA ILE A 47 4.94 15.93 -13.85
C ILE A 47 4.85 16.44 -12.41
N VAL A 48 5.86 16.15 -11.60
CA VAL A 48 5.92 16.59 -10.20
C VAL A 48 5.90 18.11 -10.11
N ALA A 49 6.69 18.82 -10.92
CA ALA A 49 6.72 20.29 -10.92
C ALA A 49 5.33 20.88 -11.24
N LYS A 50 4.61 20.29 -12.19
CA LYS A 50 3.26 20.74 -12.58
C LYS A 50 2.18 20.39 -11.54
N ARG A 51 2.30 19.23 -10.86
CA ARG A 51 1.25 18.69 -9.98
C ARG A 51 1.44 19.01 -8.51
N LEU A 52 2.65 19.37 -8.07
CA LEU A 52 2.97 19.51 -6.65
C LEU A 52 2.03 20.50 -5.94
N LYS A 53 1.84 21.69 -6.50
CA LYS A 53 1.00 22.73 -5.88
C LYS A 53 -0.44 22.26 -5.69
N SER A 54 -1.06 21.69 -6.72
CA SER A 54 -2.44 21.20 -6.63
C SER A 54 -2.55 19.97 -5.71
N ALA A 55 -1.55 19.09 -5.71
CA ALA A 55 -1.55 17.96 -4.80
C ALA A 55 -1.43 18.39 -3.33
N VAL A 56 -0.55 19.35 -3.02
CA VAL A 56 -0.45 19.91 -1.66
C VAL A 56 -1.80 20.50 -1.25
N SER A 57 -2.43 21.35 -2.09
CA SER A 57 -3.74 21.92 -1.78
C SER A 57 -4.82 20.87 -1.55
N ASN A 58 -4.84 19.79 -2.34
CA ASN A 58 -5.78 18.68 -2.11
C ASN A 58 -5.54 17.98 -0.76
N TYR A 59 -4.28 17.77 -0.37
CA TYR A 59 -3.97 17.19 0.94
C TYR A 59 -4.27 18.17 2.09
N GLU A 60 -4.15 19.49 1.89
CA GLU A 60 -4.61 20.50 2.87
C GLU A 60 -6.09 20.34 3.16
N LEU A 61 -6.93 20.19 2.12
CA LEU A 61 -8.37 19.93 2.26
C LEU A 61 -8.69 18.62 2.99
N LEU A 62 -7.80 17.62 2.91
CA LEU A 62 -7.90 16.35 3.63
C LEU A 62 -7.36 16.40 5.06
N GLY A 63 -7.02 17.58 5.59
CA GLY A 63 -6.44 17.74 6.92
C GLY A 63 -4.93 17.57 6.97
N GLY A 64 -4.22 17.84 5.88
CA GLY A 64 -2.76 17.90 5.78
C GLY A 64 -2.06 16.55 5.63
N ARG A 65 -2.80 15.44 5.48
CA ARG A 65 -2.23 14.09 5.38
C ARG A 65 -3.19 13.11 4.69
N SER A 66 -2.64 11.97 4.23
CA SER A 66 -3.45 10.82 3.79
C SER A 66 -4.04 10.08 5.01
N PRO A 67 -5.30 9.66 4.99
CA PRO A 67 -5.87 8.81 6.04
C PRO A 67 -5.38 7.36 5.98
N LEU A 68 -4.69 6.95 4.90
CA LEU A 68 -4.34 5.57 4.59
C LEU A 68 -3.48 4.91 5.66
N VAL A 69 -2.44 5.60 6.15
CA VAL A 69 -1.55 5.09 7.20
C VAL A 69 -2.33 4.87 8.50
N GLY A 70 -3.19 5.83 8.89
CA GLY A 70 -4.03 5.69 10.08
C GLY A 70 -5.03 4.52 9.99
N HIS A 71 -5.63 4.30 8.82
CA HIS A 71 -6.50 3.12 8.62
C HIS A 71 -5.72 1.81 8.65
N THR A 72 -4.54 1.77 8.05
CA THR A 72 -3.67 0.58 8.08
C THR A 72 -3.20 0.28 9.50
N GLN A 73 -2.87 1.30 10.29
CA GLN A 73 -2.49 1.13 11.70
C GLN A 73 -3.63 0.52 12.53
N LYS A 74 -4.86 1.02 12.38
CA LYS A 74 -6.05 0.43 13.02
C LYS A 74 -6.29 -1.03 12.63
N LEU A 75 -6.01 -1.37 11.36
CA LEU A 75 -6.10 -2.76 10.89
C LEU A 75 -5.04 -3.63 11.56
N ILE A 76 -3.80 -3.16 11.68
CA ILE A 76 -2.71 -3.86 12.38
C ILE A 76 -3.09 -4.16 13.82
N GLU A 77 -3.61 -3.17 14.55
CA GLU A 77 -4.04 -3.34 15.95
C GLU A 77 -5.11 -4.42 16.09
N LYS A 78 -6.08 -4.45 15.18
CA LYS A 78 -7.12 -5.49 15.16
C LYS A 78 -6.58 -6.87 14.79
N LEU A 79 -5.62 -6.94 13.85
CA LEU A 79 -5.04 -8.22 13.42
C LEU A 79 -4.16 -8.82 14.51
N LYS A 80 -3.35 -8.04 15.22
CA LYS A 80 -2.50 -8.52 16.30
C LYS A 80 -3.24 -9.32 17.38
N THR A 81 -4.53 -9.06 17.57
CA THR A 81 -5.36 -9.80 18.52
C THR A 81 -5.93 -11.12 17.97
N LYS A 82 -5.72 -11.40 16.67
CA LYS A 82 -6.36 -12.52 15.96
C LYS A 82 -5.37 -13.50 15.32
N VAL A 83 -4.11 -13.12 15.21
CA VAL A 83 -3.06 -13.92 14.57
C VAL A 83 -1.86 -14.10 15.49
N ASP A 84 -1.21 -15.26 15.41
CA ASP A 84 0.05 -15.57 16.10
C ASP A 84 1.23 -15.16 15.19
N ALA A 85 1.34 -13.85 14.94
CA ALA A 85 2.39 -13.25 14.11
C ALA A 85 2.52 -11.75 14.41
N ASP A 86 3.71 -11.21 14.25
CA ASP A 86 3.92 -9.77 14.26
C ASP A 86 3.42 -9.15 12.96
N VAL A 87 2.68 -8.05 13.05
CA VAL A 87 2.07 -7.40 11.88
C VAL A 87 2.70 -6.03 11.66
N TYR A 88 3.16 -5.79 10.43
CA TYR A 88 3.80 -4.56 9.99
C TYR A 88 3.13 -4.01 8.73
N MET A 89 3.20 -2.70 8.54
CA MET A 89 2.87 -2.08 7.26
C MET A 89 4.13 -1.79 6.46
N VAL A 90 4.04 -1.95 5.15
CA VAL A 90 5.08 -1.54 4.20
C VAL A 90 4.41 -0.69 3.12
N MET A 91 4.89 0.53 2.96
CA MET A 91 4.35 1.48 2.01
C MET A 91 5.29 1.64 0.82
N ARG A 92 4.71 1.66 -0.40
CA ARG A 92 5.50 1.71 -1.63
C ARG A 92 6.12 3.07 -1.92
N TYR A 93 5.40 4.17 -1.64
CA TYR A 93 5.79 5.51 -2.08
C TYR A 93 6.06 6.51 -0.95
N THR A 94 5.74 6.14 0.29
CA THR A 94 6.00 6.93 1.50
C THR A 94 6.49 6.02 2.63
N PRO A 95 7.09 6.54 3.70
CA PRO A 95 7.42 5.73 4.86
C PRO A 95 6.18 5.08 5.52
N PRO A 96 6.32 3.90 6.14
CA PRO A 96 7.55 3.09 6.26
C PRO A 96 7.83 2.26 5.00
N PHE A 97 9.07 2.33 4.49
CA PHE A 97 9.52 1.60 3.31
C PHE A 97 9.94 0.17 3.62
N ALA A 98 10.05 -0.65 2.55
CA ALA A 98 10.41 -2.07 2.66
C ALA A 98 11.78 -2.32 3.28
N ASP A 99 12.79 -1.52 2.94
CA ASP A 99 14.16 -1.64 3.42
C ASP A 99 14.22 -1.60 4.97
N HIS A 100 13.60 -0.57 5.55
CA HIS A 100 13.60 -0.38 7.00
C HIS A 100 12.82 -1.50 7.73
N ILE A 101 11.67 -1.91 7.21
CA ILE A 101 10.87 -2.96 7.85
C ILE A 101 11.56 -4.33 7.75
N LEU A 102 12.09 -4.67 6.56
CA LEU A 102 12.76 -5.97 6.37
C LEU A 102 14.02 -6.12 7.21
N GLU A 103 14.79 -5.03 7.41
CA GLU A 103 15.96 -5.07 8.30
C GLU A 103 15.58 -5.47 9.73
N ASN A 104 14.44 -4.97 10.24
CA ASN A 104 13.96 -5.27 11.59
C ASN A 104 13.43 -6.70 11.76
N ILE A 105 13.06 -7.36 10.66
CA ILE A 105 12.46 -8.71 10.70
C ILE A 105 13.28 -9.77 9.96
N LYS A 106 14.52 -9.48 9.59
CA LYS A 106 15.38 -10.41 8.83
C LYS A 106 15.60 -11.76 9.51
N ASP A 107 15.54 -11.79 10.84
CA ASP A 107 15.73 -13.00 11.65
C ASP A 107 14.43 -13.80 11.86
N PHE A 108 13.31 -13.37 11.27
CA PHE A 108 12.06 -14.12 11.32
C PHE A 108 12.15 -15.36 10.43
N ASP A 109 11.40 -16.41 10.80
CA ASP A 109 11.40 -17.70 10.09
C ASP A 109 10.54 -17.66 8.83
N GLU A 110 9.35 -17.02 8.93
CA GLU A 110 8.39 -16.88 7.83
C GLU A 110 7.86 -15.46 7.75
N ILE A 111 7.72 -14.95 6.54
CA ILE A 111 7.19 -13.61 6.26
C ILE A 111 6.05 -13.75 5.23
N TYR A 112 4.87 -13.26 5.56
CA TYR A 112 3.69 -13.27 4.69
C TYR A 112 3.45 -11.86 4.17
N ALA A 113 3.56 -11.64 2.87
CA ALA A 113 3.32 -10.35 2.24
C ALA A 113 1.94 -10.32 1.59
N ILE A 114 1.06 -9.47 2.13
CA ILE A 114 -0.35 -9.34 1.74
C ILE A 114 -0.60 -7.92 1.25
N PRO A 115 -0.75 -7.71 -0.08
CA PRO A 115 -1.16 -6.42 -0.61
C PRO A 115 -2.59 -6.08 -0.17
N LEU A 116 -2.80 -4.84 0.29
CA LEU A 116 -4.14 -4.34 0.62
C LEU A 116 -4.90 -3.87 -0.65
N TYR A 117 -4.56 -4.47 -1.79
CA TYR A 117 -5.24 -4.34 -3.07
C TYR A 117 -5.95 -5.67 -3.36
N PRO A 118 -7.28 -5.73 -3.28
CA PRO A 118 -8.00 -7.00 -3.46
C PRO A 118 -7.80 -7.58 -4.85
N GLN A 119 -7.76 -6.71 -5.88
CA GLN A 119 -7.52 -7.07 -7.27
C GLN A 119 -6.02 -7.02 -7.60
N HIS A 120 -5.54 -8.00 -8.36
CA HIS A 120 -4.19 -7.98 -8.89
C HIS A 120 -4.04 -6.92 -9.99
N SER A 121 -3.00 -6.10 -9.90
CA SER A 121 -2.60 -5.20 -10.99
C SER A 121 -1.09 -5.01 -11.05
N SER A 122 -0.60 -4.62 -12.23
CA SER A 122 0.83 -4.35 -12.44
C SER A 122 1.28 -3.10 -11.69
N THR A 123 0.44 -2.09 -11.61
CA THR A 123 0.77 -0.77 -11.04
C THR A 123 0.68 -0.72 -9.51
N THR A 124 0.01 -1.67 -8.88
CA THR A 124 -0.12 -1.76 -7.42
C THR A 124 0.55 -3.01 -6.86
N THR A 125 -0.02 -4.19 -7.14
CA THR A 125 0.47 -5.47 -6.58
C THR A 125 1.90 -5.76 -6.99
N LEU A 126 2.19 -5.72 -8.31
CA LEU A 126 3.53 -6.02 -8.79
C LEU A 126 4.54 -4.93 -8.42
N SER A 127 4.15 -3.65 -8.44
CA SER A 127 5.02 -2.58 -7.97
C SER A 127 5.46 -2.78 -6.52
N SER A 128 4.52 -3.16 -5.64
CA SER A 128 4.81 -3.42 -4.22
C SER A 128 5.69 -4.66 -4.04
N PHE A 129 5.46 -5.71 -4.82
CA PHE A 129 6.30 -6.91 -4.76
C PHE A 129 7.70 -6.68 -5.32
N ASP A 130 7.83 -5.97 -6.45
CA ASP A 130 9.15 -5.64 -7.03
C ASP A 130 10.03 -4.93 -5.99
N ASP A 131 9.48 -3.92 -5.31
CA ASP A 131 10.19 -3.18 -4.27
C ASP A 131 10.56 -4.07 -3.09
N LEU A 132 9.59 -4.82 -2.57
CA LEU A 132 9.80 -5.74 -1.45
C LEU A 132 10.91 -6.76 -1.75
N PHE A 133 10.86 -7.40 -2.93
CA PHE A 133 11.83 -8.41 -3.30
C PHE A 133 13.21 -7.85 -3.65
N ILE A 134 13.30 -6.63 -4.16
CA ILE A 134 14.59 -5.92 -4.33
C ILE A 134 15.29 -5.81 -2.96
N GLU A 135 14.58 -5.35 -1.94
CA GLU A 135 15.16 -5.18 -0.61
C GLU A 135 15.39 -6.53 0.09
N ALA A 136 14.46 -7.48 -0.03
CA ALA A 136 14.60 -8.82 0.53
C ALA A 136 15.79 -9.60 -0.04
N ASN A 137 16.10 -9.42 -1.33
CA ASN A 137 17.27 -10.04 -1.97
C ASN A 137 18.59 -9.45 -1.45
N LYS A 138 18.66 -8.15 -1.17
CA LYS A 138 19.85 -7.53 -0.56
C LYS A 138 20.16 -8.14 0.81
N LEU A 139 19.12 -8.52 1.56
CA LEU A 139 19.23 -9.11 2.89
C LEU A 139 19.33 -10.65 2.86
N GLY A 140 19.21 -11.28 1.69
CA GLY A 140 19.25 -12.74 1.56
C GLY A 140 18.02 -13.48 2.10
N ILE A 141 16.90 -12.76 2.37
CA ILE A 141 15.71 -13.31 3.02
C ILE A 141 14.53 -13.55 2.07
N ALA A 142 14.69 -13.32 0.78
CA ALA A 142 13.61 -13.43 -0.20
C ALA A 142 12.89 -14.79 -0.17
N LYS A 143 13.60 -15.88 0.11
CA LYS A 143 13.04 -17.24 0.21
C LYS A 143 12.10 -17.44 1.42
N LYS A 144 12.17 -16.59 2.44
CA LYS A 144 11.29 -16.61 3.61
C LYS A 144 9.92 -15.96 3.33
N ILE A 145 9.79 -15.22 2.21
CA ILE A 145 8.61 -14.43 1.90
C ILE A 145 7.61 -15.26 1.08
N LYS A 146 6.41 -15.40 1.62
CA LYS A 146 5.24 -15.96 0.94
C LYS A 146 4.29 -14.84 0.55
N THR A 147 3.77 -14.84 -0.68
CA THR A 147 2.93 -13.75 -1.19
C THR A 147 1.52 -14.20 -1.51
N TYR A 148 0.56 -13.31 -1.32
CA TYR A 148 -0.83 -13.45 -1.79
C TYR A 148 -1.10 -12.34 -2.79
N SER A 149 -1.43 -12.68 -4.05
CA SER A 149 -1.51 -11.69 -5.13
C SER A 149 -2.90 -11.10 -5.31
N SER A 150 -3.96 -11.76 -4.83
CA SER A 150 -5.34 -11.30 -4.98
C SER A 150 -6.31 -12.06 -4.06
N TYR A 151 -7.39 -11.40 -3.66
CA TYR A 151 -8.45 -12.00 -2.82
C TYR A 151 -9.83 -11.37 -3.11
N GLN A 152 -10.03 -10.79 -4.29
CA GLN A 152 -11.26 -10.09 -4.69
C GLN A 152 -12.51 -11.00 -4.69
N THR A 153 -12.33 -12.30 -4.85
CA THR A 153 -13.42 -13.30 -4.83
C THR A 153 -13.53 -14.05 -3.50
N HIS A 154 -12.69 -13.69 -2.52
CA HIS A 154 -12.74 -14.38 -1.23
C HIS A 154 -14.05 -14.08 -0.49
N PRO A 155 -14.81 -15.11 -0.02
CA PRO A 155 -16.14 -14.92 0.56
C PRO A 155 -16.20 -13.90 1.69
N LEU A 156 -15.21 -13.88 2.58
CA LEU A 156 -15.16 -12.90 3.68
C LEU A 156 -14.92 -11.48 3.19
N TYR A 157 -14.15 -11.29 2.10
CA TYR A 157 -13.98 -9.99 1.49
C TYR A 157 -15.28 -9.48 0.88
N ILE A 158 -15.96 -10.32 0.08
CA ILE A 158 -17.28 -9.98 -0.49
C ILE A 158 -18.28 -9.65 0.62
N LYS A 159 -18.33 -10.47 1.67
CA LYS A 159 -19.20 -10.23 2.83
C LYS A 159 -18.92 -8.85 3.46
N SER A 160 -17.64 -8.49 3.63
CA SER A 160 -17.28 -7.20 4.22
C SER A 160 -17.71 -6.00 3.37
N ILE A 161 -17.68 -6.12 2.02
CA ILE A 161 -18.21 -5.09 1.11
C ILE A 161 -19.72 -4.98 1.24
N VAL A 162 -20.43 -6.11 1.21
CA VAL A 162 -21.91 -6.14 1.37
C VAL A 162 -22.33 -5.51 2.69
N GLU A 163 -21.61 -5.77 3.77
CA GLU A 163 -21.89 -5.15 5.08
C GLU A 163 -21.70 -3.63 5.02
N ARG A 164 -20.65 -3.12 4.37
CA ARG A 164 -20.43 -1.66 4.20
C ARG A 164 -21.54 -1.02 3.35
N ILE A 165 -21.97 -1.69 2.28
CA ILE A 165 -23.11 -1.20 1.47
C ILE A 165 -24.37 -1.12 2.31
N LYS A 166 -24.71 -2.17 3.05
CA LYS A 166 -25.89 -2.18 3.92
C LYS A 166 -25.86 -1.09 4.99
N GLU A 167 -24.70 -0.86 5.60
CA GLU A 167 -24.51 0.23 6.56
C GLU A 167 -24.73 1.62 5.89
N ALA A 168 -24.22 1.81 4.67
CA ALA A 168 -24.39 3.07 3.94
C ALA A 168 -25.85 3.31 3.53
N LEU A 169 -26.58 2.26 3.16
CA LEU A 169 -28.01 2.32 2.82
C LEU A 169 -28.89 2.63 4.03
N ASN A 170 -28.42 2.36 5.26
CA ASN A 170 -29.13 2.66 6.51
C ASN A 170 -30.62 2.25 6.50
N GLY A 171 -30.93 1.07 5.90
CA GLY A 171 -32.27 0.51 5.79
C GLY A 171 -33.07 0.90 4.54
N SER A 172 -32.53 1.76 3.68
CA SER A 172 -33.14 2.04 2.36
C SER A 172 -33.03 0.83 1.43
N ASP A 173 -33.98 0.69 0.49
CA ASP A 173 -33.93 -0.36 -0.52
C ASP A 173 -32.80 -0.04 -1.55
N ALA A 174 -31.96 -1.04 -1.82
CA ALA A 174 -30.90 -0.91 -2.84
C ALA A 174 -31.47 -0.63 -4.24
N ASN A 175 -32.70 -1.03 -4.54
CA ASN A 175 -33.38 -0.77 -5.81
C ASN A 175 -33.76 0.73 -6.00
N GLU A 176 -33.70 1.55 -4.96
CA GLU A 176 -33.93 3.01 -5.06
C GLU A 176 -32.70 3.77 -5.60
N TYR A 177 -31.58 3.07 -5.80
CA TYR A 177 -30.31 3.66 -6.28
C TYR A 177 -29.97 3.12 -7.67
N GLU A 178 -29.59 4.00 -8.58
CA GLU A 178 -28.97 3.63 -9.85
C GLU A 178 -27.50 3.23 -9.65
N LEU A 179 -27.06 2.17 -10.30
CA LEU A 179 -25.67 1.69 -10.33
C LEU A 179 -24.95 2.16 -11.58
#